data_f6baecd0ce52e09fd7f4df6cfeee7015
#
_entry.id   f6baecd0ce52e09fd7f4df6cfeee7015
#
_cell.length_a   1.000
_cell.length_b   1.000
_cell.length_c   1.000
_cell.angle_alpha   90.00
_cell.angle_beta   90.00
_cell.angle_gamma   90.00
#
_symmetry.space_group_name_H-M   'P 1'
#
loop_
_entity.id
_entity.type
_entity.pdbx_description
1 polymer ?
#
loop_
_entity_poly.entity_id
_entity_poly.type
_entity_poly.pdbx_seq_one_letter_code
_entity_poly.pdbx_strand_id
1 'polypeptide(L)'
;IKAFTAKELRAFYKKWYRPNLQYIAIIGDVNLDETEKQVKRLFGSLPSKAAPSPNTAQRTIEDNSRPLFYSFVDKENKEASFGIYQRKEMKGSAPEEDRLRFFLFTQIFNKLAPRRFAMIKNADKEAYIAAQVSLSGLVRNQYQVAFDAVPYANKAQEALDQVMKVRGALCDVGFTKEEFETEKAEMYKGMKEVLEAKGLGTPDNIMNLFKQNFLYGTPITDFRTQIQRNIETLVELEVEDINTWMRSLLDTNNLSFVTYSKRENELPLTMGNFLETLEVMNGPLGGLLATPKKITQPIDFALTSGKIVAEKQLKELNAKEWKLSNGARVLYKYLPEAKGRVFFAASSEGGRSVVAPQDFANYTAMRGLLMQSGVYKYSRNDLAAWLQHKDFDLSLSLEDYSNGIGGNTSAAQLDDFVEYVHLILTNHNFSKSVFDKYVQRSKYLYNNKSTAGMEAIQDSIQMLLFPPSAANPVQNEAFFDQMQWSELPATFDKNFGNAALFTYCLVGDVPESTAKELVLKYIGSLKGDASVQKAKIQPLDFASPAKEIKHT
;
A
#
# COMPACT_ATOMS: atom_id res chain seq x y z
N ILE A 1 21.52 -12.45 24.84
CA ILE A 1 21.54 -13.29 23.62
C ILE A 1 22.98 -13.66 23.24
N LYS A 2 23.96 -12.74 23.32
CA LYS A 2 25.37 -13.01 22.92
C LYS A 2 26.11 -14.05 23.80
N ALA A 3 25.52 -14.52 24.91
CA ALA A 3 26.20 -15.38 25.89
C ALA A 3 25.52 -16.73 26.14
N PHE A 4 24.53 -17.14 25.35
CA PHE A 4 23.89 -18.44 25.57
C PHE A 4 24.72 -19.60 25.01
N THR A 5 24.65 -20.75 25.70
CA THR A 5 25.34 -21.97 25.30
C THR A 5 24.40 -22.94 24.57
N ALA A 6 24.93 -23.85 23.78
CA ALA A 6 24.15 -24.91 23.13
C ALA A 6 23.37 -25.77 24.15
N LYS A 7 23.88 -25.90 25.40
CA LYS A 7 23.21 -26.63 26.49
C LYS A 7 21.95 -25.89 26.96
N GLU A 8 22.04 -24.57 27.13
CA GLU A 8 20.90 -23.74 27.54
C GLU A 8 19.83 -23.69 26.44
N LEU A 9 20.23 -23.58 25.16
CA LEU A 9 19.30 -23.64 24.04
C LEU A 9 18.57 -24.98 23.98
N ARG A 10 19.26 -26.10 24.16
CA ARG A 10 18.61 -27.41 24.22
C ARG A 10 17.69 -27.57 25.44
N ALA A 11 18.07 -26.99 26.58
CA ALA A 11 17.22 -26.99 27.77
C ALA A 11 15.94 -26.19 27.58
N PHE A 12 16.07 -25.00 26.93
CA PHE A 12 14.93 -24.16 26.53
C PHE A 12 14.00 -24.92 25.58
N TYR A 13 14.54 -25.52 24.53
CA TYR A 13 13.76 -26.30 23.57
C TYR A 13 13.00 -27.44 24.27
N LYS A 14 13.68 -28.26 25.08
CA LYS A 14 13.06 -29.35 25.82
C LYS A 14 11.99 -28.87 26.81
N LYS A 15 12.11 -27.66 27.34
CA LYS A 15 11.14 -27.06 28.26
C LYS A 15 9.87 -26.62 27.57
N TRP A 16 10.00 -26.00 26.40
CA TRP A 16 8.89 -25.28 25.75
C TRP A 16 8.27 -26.05 24.57
N TYR A 17 9.06 -26.83 23.84
CA TYR A 17 8.59 -27.60 22.68
C TYR A 17 8.18 -29.00 23.09
N ARG A 18 7.09 -29.10 23.81
CA ARG A 18 6.55 -30.39 24.35
C ARG A 18 5.14 -30.63 23.81
N PRO A 19 4.74 -31.89 23.55
CA PRO A 19 3.42 -32.21 23.01
C PRO A 19 2.25 -31.60 23.80
N ASN A 20 2.35 -31.59 25.14
CA ASN A 20 1.30 -31.02 26.00
C ASN A 20 1.19 -29.47 25.97
N LEU A 21 2.08 -28.78 25.27
CA LEU A 21 2.04 -27.35 25.04
C LEU A 21 1.77 -27.01 23.57
N GLN A 22 1.54 -28.02 22.73
CA GLN A 22 1.32 -27.86 21.30
C GLN A 22 -0.14 -28.04 20.93
N TYR A 23 -0.57 -27.35 19.93
CA TYR A 23 -1.86 -27.49 19.27
C TYR A 23 -1.62 -27.81 17.81
N ILE A 24 -2.30 -28.80 17.27
CA ILE A 24 -2.21 -29.20 15.87
C ILE A 24 -3.55 -28.87 15.22
N ALA A 25 -3.51 -27.99 14.22
CA ALA A 25 -4.65 -27.70 13.37
C ALA A 25 -4.32 -28.09 11.94
N ILE A 26 -5.22 -28.82 11.29
CA ILE A 26 -5.11 -29.26 9.90
C ILE A 26 -6.38 -28.80 9.20
N ILE A 27 -6.24 -28.02 8.14
CA ILE A 27 -7.34 -27.41 7.40
C ILE A 27 -7.12 -27.64 5.92
N GLY A 28 -8.11 -28.20 5.25
CA GLY A 28 -8.06 -28.47 3.83
C GLY A 28 -9.01 -29.61 3.45
N ASP A 29 -8.92 -30.02 2.19
CA ASP A 29 -9.65 -31.19 1.67
C ASP A 29 -8.91 -32.48 2.08
N VAL A 30 -9.19 -32.94 3.30
CA VAL A 30 -8.51 -34.09 3.90
C VAL A 30 -9.53 -35.14 4.39
N ASN A 31 -9.17 -36.42 4.29
CA ASN A 31 -9.93 -37.49 4.92
C ASN A 31 -9.69 -37.43 6.43
N LEU A 32 -10.75 -37.21 7.20
CA LEU A 32 -10.66 -37.01 8.66
C LEU A 32 -10.11 -38.26 9.36
N ASP A 33 -10.61 -39.47 9.02
CA ASP A 33 -10.21 -40.71 9.69
C ASP A 33 -8.74 -41.06 9.42
N GLU A 34 -8.30 -40.89 8.20
CA GLU A 34 -6.90 -41.13 7.84
C GLU A 34 -5.97 -40.08 8.46
N THR A 35 -6.39 -38.82 8.47
CA THR A 35 -5.64 -37.74 9.09
C THR A 35 -5.51 -37.95 10.59
N GLU A 36 -6.60 -38.32 11.27
CA GLU A 36 -6.56 -38.64 12.71
C GLU A 36 -5.62 -39.80 13.00
N LYS A 37 -5.66 -40.88 12.19
CA LYS A 37 -4.73 -42.03 12.32
C LYS A 37 -3.28 -41.57 12.16
N GLN A 38 -2.99 -40.72 11.18
CA GLN A 38 -1.65 -40.18 10.94
C GLN A 38 -1.17 -39.30 12.10
N VAL A 39 -2.03 -38.42 12.61
CA VAL A 39 -1.70 -37.56 13.76
C VAL A 39 -1.41 -38.43 14.99
N LYS A 40 -2.27 -39.40 15.30
CA LYS A 40 -2.06 -40.33 16.41
C LYS A 40 -0.76 -41.13 16.25
N ARG A 41 -0.46 -41.61 15.06
CA ARG A 41 0.77 -42.37 14.76
C ARG A 41 2.04 -41.52 14.93
N LEU A 42 2.04 -40.26 14.43
CA LEU A 42 3.22 -39.43 14.41
C LEU A 42 3.47 -38.70 15.73
N PHE A 43 2.42 -38.25 16.38
CA PHE A 43 2.52 -37.41 17.57
C PHE A 43 2.16 -38.16 18.87
N GLY A 44 1.33 -39.22 18.81
CA GLY A 44 0.90 -39.94 19.98
C GLY A 44 2.00 -40.74 20.70
N SER A 45 3.10 -41.05 19.99
CA SER A 45 4.28 -41.72 20.57
C SER A 45 5.30 -40.76 21.18
N LEU A 46 5.12 -39.45 21.01
CA LEU A 46 6.04 -38.46 21.56
C LEU A 46 5.96 -38.45 23.09
N PRO A 47 7.11 -38.49 23.81
CA PRO A 47 7.12 -38.53 25.25
C PRO A 47 6.50 -37.28 25.86
N SER A 48 5.33 -37.41 26.42
CA SER A 48 4.65 -36.38 27.19
C SER A 48 4.93 -36.59 28.67
N LYS A 49 6.00 -35.99 29.17
CA LYS A 49 6.17 -35.92 30.64
C LYS A 49 5.18 -34.87 31.16
N ALA A 50 4.36 -35.27 32.12
CA ALA A 50 3.51 -34.36 32.90
C ALA A 50 4.40 -33.39 33.71
N ALA A 51 4.88 -32.37 33.06
CA ALA A 51 5.50 -31.26 33.75
C ALA A 51 4.47 -30.15 33.87
N PRO A 52 4.42 -29.39 34.96
CA PRO A 52 3.48 -28.29 35.10
C PRO A 52 3.60 -27.36 33.88
N SER A 53 2.48 -26.83 33.42
CA SER A 53 2.48 -25.77 32.44
C SER A 53 3.45 -24.68 32.89
N PRO A 54 4.32 -24.19 32.01
CA PRO A 54 5.14 -23.04 32.36
C PRO A 54 4.20 -21.96 32.84
N ASN A 55 4.56 -21.29 33.93
CA ASN A 55 3.79 -20.13 34.37
C ASN A 55 3.78 -19.07 33.26
N THR A 56 2.71 -19.04 32.52
CA THR A 56 2.43 -17.99 31.54
C THR A 56 1.84 -16.77 32.27
N ALA A 57 2.51 -16.32 33.34
CA ALA A 57 2.13 -15.08 33.98
C ALA A 57 1.94 -14.02 32.88
N GLN A 58 0.76 -13.45 32.83
CA GLN A 58 0.50 -12.33 31.92
C GLN A 58 1.48 -11.22 32.30
N ARG A 59 2.47 -11.00 31.44
CA ARG A 59 3.38 -9.89 31.60
C ARG A 59 2.66 -8.67 31.04
N THR A 60 2.21 -7.81 31.90
CA THR A 60 1.75 -6.46 31.57
C THR A 60 2.94 -5.53 31.63
N ILE A 61 2.97 -4.56 30.72
CA ILE A 61 3.92 -3.46 30.81
C ILE A 61 3.27 -2.43 31.74
N GLU A 62 3.96 -2.09 32.83
CA GLU A 62 3.45 -1.14 33.81
C GLU A 62 3.26 0.26 33.22
N ASP A 63 2.29 0.98 33.75
CA ASP A 63 2.02 2.33 33.32
C ASP A 63 3.16 3.29 33.72
N ASN A 64 3.49 4.19 32.84
CA ASN A 64 4.45 5.22 33.12
C ASN A 64 3.74 6.53 33.53
N SER A 65 4.14 7.06 34.70
CA SER A 65 3.57 8.28 35.28
C SER A 65 3.99 9.58 34.55
N ARG A 66 4.99 9.48 33.69
CA ARG A 66 5.51 10.58 32.87
C ARG A 66 5.96 10.02 31.51
N PRO A 67 6.01 10.83 30.44
CA PRO A 67 6.56 10.40 29.17
C PRO A 67 7.99 9.86 29.30
N LEU A 68 8.30 8.81 28.55
CA LEU A 68 9.62 8.17 28.51
C LEU A 68 10.34 8.60 27.23
N PHE A 69 11.66 8.66 27.30
CA PHE A 69 12.51 8.93 26.15
C PHE A 69 13.63 7.90 26.06
N TYR A 70 13.80 7.32 24.87
CA TYR A 70 14.88 6.39 24.56
C TYR A 70 15.54 6.78 23.25
N SER A 71 16.87 6.76 23.23
CA SER A 71 17.65 6.94 22.01
C SER A 71 18.48 5.69 21.79
N PHE A 72 18.27 5.04 20.64
CA PHE A 72 19.00 3.84 20.23
C PHE A 72 19.95 4.18 19.09
N VAL A 73 21.23 4.13 19.38
CA VAL A 73 22.29 4.31 18.41
C VAL A 73 22.91 2.95 18.11
N ASP A 74 22.71 2.45 16.91
CA ASP A 74 23.27 1.18 16.46
C ASP A 74 23.63 1.27 14.98
N LYS A 75 24.86 0.89 14.62
CA LYS A 75 25.32 0.85 13.23
C LYS A 75 24.47 -0.04 12.31
N GLU A 76 23.72 -0.98 12.86
CA GLU A 76 22.82 -1.88 12.13
C GLU A 76 21.45 -1.23 11.86
N ASN A 77 21.12 -0.07 12.44
CA ASN A 77 19.92 0.66 12.09
C ASN A 77 19.96 1.02 10.61
N LYS A 78 18.86 0.74 9.89
CA LYS A 78 18.78 1.01 8.45
C LYS A 78 18.75 2.50 8.16
N GLU A 79 18.03 3.26 8.99
CA GLU A 79 17.76 4.69 8.79
C GLU A 79 17.56 5.41 10.11
N ALA A 80 17.84 6.71 10.12
CA ALA A 80 17.53 7.55 11.24
C ALA A 80 16.03 7.83 11.29
N SER A 81 15.37 7.43 12.37
CA SER A 81 13.92 7.53 12.52
C SER A 81 13.52 7.84 13.96
N PHE A 82 12.30 8.34 14.14
CA PHE A 82 11.72 8.48 15.47
C PHE A 82 10.31 7.92 15.51
N GLY A 83 9.90 7.51 16.70
CA GLY A 83 8.55 7.05 16.98
C GLY A 83 7.97 7.69 18.23
N ILE A 84 6.67 7.97 18.18
CA ILE A 84 5.85 8.39 19.30
C ILE A 84 4.88 7.26 19.57
N TYR A 85 5.03 6.61 20.71
CA TYR A 85 4.27 5.42 21.05
C TYR A 85 3.40 5.69 22.25
N GLN A 86 2.12 5.37 22.13
CA GLN A 86 1.16 5.47 23.21
C GLN A 86 0.55 4.12 23.50
N ARG A 87 0.72 3.63 24.72
CA ARG A 87 0.20 2.34 25.15
C ARG A 87 -1.16 2.48 25.80
N LYS A 88 -2.04 1.55 25.47
CA LYS A 88 -3.38 1.40 26.04
C LYS A 88 -3.64 -0.03 26.45
N GLU A 89 -4.41 -0.23 27.49
CA GLU A 89 -4.86 -1.54 27.92
C GLU A 89 -6.34 -1.74 27.59
N MET A 90 -6.65 -2.94 27.07
CA MET A 90 -8.01 -3.45 27.02
C MET A 90 -8.12 -4.61 28.01
N LYS A 91 -8.97 -4.46 29.02
CA LYS A 91 -9.19 -5.52 30.00
C LYS A 91 -9.65 -6.79 29.30
N GLY A 92 -9.00 -7.92 29.63
CA GLY A 92 -9.34 -9.23 29.03
C GLY A 92 -10.77 -9.71 29.33
N SER A 93 -11.40 -9.12 30.37
CA SER A 93 -12.80 -9.34 30.76
C SER A 93 -13.79 -8.38 30.08
N ALA A 94 -13.35 -7.58 29.09
CA ALA A 94 -14.24 -6.69 28.36
C ALA A 94 -15.39 -7.47 27.71
N PRO A 95 -16.62 -6.93 27.71
CA PRO A 95 -17.75 -7.53 27.01
C PRO A 95 -17.43 -7.82 25.52
N GLU A 96 -18.12 -8.80 24.95
CA GLU A 96 -17.91 -9.17 23.54
C GLU A 96 -18.20 -7.98 22.60
N GLU A 97 -19.23 -7.22 22.90
CA GLU A 97 -19.59 -6.03 22.15
C GLU A 97 -18.48 -4.99 22.12
N ASP A 98 -17.87 -4.68 23.27
CA ASP A 98 -16.74 -3.75 23.35
C ASP A 98 -15.54 -4.21 22.52
N ARG A 99 -15.30 -5.54 22.49
CA ARG A 99 -14.23 -6.12 21.67
C ARG A 99 -14.53 -6.02 20.18
N LEU A 100 -15.79 -6.19 19.77
CA LEU A 100 -16.22 -6.02 18.38
C LEU A 100 -16.11 -4.56 17.96
N ARG A 101 -16.61 -3.63 18.77
CA ARG A 101 -16.46 -2.18 18.52
C ARG A 101 -14.99 -1.79 18.41
N PHE A 102 -14.14 -2.23 19.33
CA PHE A 102 -12.70 -1.98 19.28
C PHE A 102 -12.06 -2.53 18.01
N PHE A 103 -12.43 -3.73 17.58
CA PHE A 103 -11.94 -4.33 16.34
C PHE A 103 -12.33 -3.47 15.13
N LEU A 104 -13.59 -3.06 15.00
CA LEU A 104 -14.08 -2.24 13.91
C LEU A 104 -13.42 -0.85 13.93
N PHE A 105 -13.32 -0.21 15.09
CA PHE A 105 -12.63 1.07 15.24
C PHE A 105 -11.16 0.98 14.86
N THR A 106 -10.49 -0.12 15.21
CA THR A 106 -9.08 -0.34 14.82
C THR A 106 -8.94 -0.41 13.30
N GLN A 107 -9.86 -1.10 12.61
CA GLN A 107 -9.86 -1.19 11.14
C GLN A 107 -10.06 0.20 10.52
N ILE A 108 -11.08 0.94 10.96
CA ILE A 108 -11.38 2.28 10.47
C ILE A 108 -10.23 3.25 10.77
N PHE A 109 -9.69 3.23 11.99
CA PHE A 109 -8.56 4.07 12.38
C PHE A 109 -7.34 3.82 11.50
N ASN A 110 -6.94 2.56 11.33
CA ASN A 110 -5.77 2.21 10.53
C ASN A 110 -5.94 2.53 9.03
N LYS A 111 -7.17 2.69 8.57
CA LYS A 111 -7.48 3.09 7.19
C LYS A 111 -7.50 4.61 7.01
N LEU A 112 -8.13 5.32 7.94
CA LEU A 112 -8.37 6.76 7.83
C LEU A 112 -7.25 7.63 8.43
N ALA A 113 -6.68 7.26 9.59
CA ALA A 113 -5.71 8.09 10.28
C ALA A 113 -4.44 8.39 9.45
N PRO A 114 -3.85 7.43 8.70
CA PRO A 114 -2.69 7.72 7.85
C PRO A 114 -2.97 8.77 6.76
N ARG A 115 -4.22 8.92 6.33
CA ARG A 115 -4.60 9.93 5.32
C ARG A 115 -4.37 11.37 5.82
N ARG A 116 -4.34 11.60 7.15
CA ARG A 116 -4.10 12.91 7.73
C ARG A 116 -2.74 13.49 7.36
N PHE A 117 -1.73 12.66 7.13
CA PHE A 117 -0.43 13.13 6.64
C PHE A 117 -0.53 13.86 5.30
N ALA A 118 -1.35 13.35 4.37
CA ALA A 118 -1.57 13.98 3.08
C ALA A 118 -2.48 15.23 3.14
N MET A 119 -3.31 15.35 4.19
CA MET A 119 -4.26 16.45 4.35
C MET A 119 -3.67 17.68 5.05
N ILE A 120 -2.48 17.59 5.64
CA ILE A 120 -1.85 18.75 6.27
C ILE A 120 -1.56 19.80 5.21
N LYS A 121 -1.94 21.05 5.48
CA LYS A 121 -1.61 22.21 4.62
C LYS A 121 -0.10 22.27 4.40
N ASN A 122 0.31 22.51 3.16
CA ASN A 122 1.71 22.47 2.71
C ASN A 122 2.35 21.06 2.80
N ALA A 123 1.57 20.00 2.56
CA ALA A 123 2.11 18.64 2.45
C ALA A 123 3.22 18.51 1.36
N ASP A 124 3.28 19.43 0.42
CA ASP A 124 4.39 19.58 -0.52
C ASP A 124 5.72 19.98 0.14
N LYS A 125 5.69 20.49 1.38
CA LYS A 125 6.85 20.77 2.23
C LYS A 125 7.06 19.71 3.31
N GLU A 126 6.75 18.46 3.03
CA GLU A 126 7.00 17.36 3.97
C GLU A 126 8.47 17.33 4.40
N ALA A 127 8.68 17.20 5.71
CA ALA A 127 10.03 17.12 6.29
C ALA A 127 10.53 15.68 6.48
N TYR A 128 9.77 14.70 6.01
CA TYR A 128 10.05 13.27 6.18
C TYR A 128 10.03 12.53 4.84
N ILE A 129 10.83 11.48 4.76
CA ILE A 129 10.88 10.51 3.66
C ILE A 129 9.65 9.59 3.74
N ALA A 130 9.30 9.20 4.97
CA ALA A 130 8.15 8.38 5.28
C ALA A 130 7.59 8.77 6.65
N ALA A 131 6.27 8.75 6.80
CA ALA A 131 5.59 8.86 8.06
C ALA A 131 4.33 7.99 8.06
N GLN A 132 3.98 7.44 9.20
CA GLN A 132 2.81 6.58 9.35
C GLN A 132 2.21 6.70 10.74
N VAL A 133 0.95 6.33 10.85
CA VAL A 133 0.27 6.08 12.13
C VAL A 133 -0.44 4.75 12.07
N SER A 134 -0.36 3.99 13.15
CA SER A 134 -1.03 2.69 13.24
C SER A 134 -1.42 2.36 14.68
N LEU A 135 -2.47 1.57 14.83
CA LEU A 135 -2.85 0.92 16.08
C LEU A 135 -2.68 -0.58 15.92
N SER A 136 -1.90 -1.18 16.80
CA SER A 136 -1.61 -2.62 16.78
C SER A 136 -1.50 -3.21 18.18
N GLY A 137 -1.60 -4.54 18.28
CA GLY A 137 -1.31 -5.25 19.54
C GLY A 137 0.17 -5.19 19.89
N LEU A 138 0.48 -4.88 21.15
CA LEU A 138 1.86 -4.84 21.67
C LEU A 138 2.18 -6.13 22.46
N VAL A 139 1.42 -6.38 23.50
CA VAL A 139 1.42 -7.63 24.26
C VAL A 139 -0.03 -8.02 24.55
N ARG A 140 -0.27 -9.18 25.19
CA ARG A 140 -1.64 -9.60 25.49
C ARG A 140 -2.40 -8.52 26.27
N ASN A 141 -3.56 -8.13 25.76
CA ASN A 141 -4.44 -7.09 26.30
C ASN A 141 -3.87 -5.66 26.30
N GLN A 142 -2.70 -5.44 25.73
CA GLN A 142 -2.15 -4.08 25.56
C GLN A 142 -1.92 -3.79 24.08
N TYR A 143 -2.29 -2.59 23.72
CA TYR A 143 -2.23 -2.06 22.35
C TYR A 143 -1.35 -0.82 22.32
N GLN A 144 -0.84 -0.52 21.15
CA GLN A 144 0.03 0.64 20.94
C GLN A 144 -0.46 1.42 19.73
N VAL A 145 -0.66 2.72 19.91
CA VAL A 145 -0.68 3.66 18.80
C VAL A 145 0.75 4.08 18.55
N ALA A 146 1.19 3.93 17.31
CA ALA A 146 2.53 4.30 16.87
C ALA A 146 2.42 5.40 15.80
N PHE A 147 3.14 6.51 16.00
CA PHE A 147 3.42 7.51 14.98
C PHE A 147 4.91 7.42 14.68
N ASP A 148 5.27 6.90 13.52
CA ASP A 148 6.66 6.71 13.12
C ASP A 148 7.00 7.66 11.96
N ALA A 149 8.23 8.18 11.95
CA ALA A 149 8.72 8.96 10.83
C ALA A 149 10.22 8.79 10.60
N VAL A 150 10.59 8.86 9.33
CA VAL A 150 11.96 8.92 8.82
C VAL A 150 12.16 10.32 8.26
N PRO A 151 12.78 11.27 8.99
CA PRO A 151 12.98 12.63 8.53
C PRO A 151 14.00 12.71 7.41
N TYR A 152 13.90 13.75 6.57
CA TYR A 152 15.03 14.13 5.71
C TYR A 152 16.21 14.63 6.55
N ALA A 153 17.41 14.55 5.99
CA ALA A 153 18.60 15.07 6.66
C ALA A 153 18.40 16.52 7.10
N ASN A 154 18.76 16.83 8.34
CA ASN A 154 18.63 18.13 8.98
C ASN A 154 17.18 18.67 9.12
N LYS A 155 16.15 17.82 9.01
CA LYS A 155 14.74 18.19 9.15
C LYS A 155 14.02 17.45 10.29
N ALA A 156 14.76 16.97 11.26
CA ALA A 156 14.21 16.15 12.34
C ALA A 156 13.11 16.89 13.15
N GLN A 157 13.36 18.16 13.54
CA GLN A 157 12.38 18.95 14.29
C GLN A 157 11.15 19.27 13.44
N GLU A 158 11.34 19.68 12.18
CA GLU A 158 10.22 19.95 11.27
C GLU A 158 9.35 18.70 11.05
N ALA A 159 9.98 17.53 10.95
CA ALA A 159 9.26 16.26 10.81
C ALA A 159 8.48 15.93 12.09
N LEU A 160 9.07 16.13 13.26
CA LEU A 160 8.40 15.97 14.55
C LEU A 160 7.17 16.88 14.64
N ASP A 161 7.32 18.16 14.31
CA ASP A 161 6.21 19.13 14.31
C ASP A 161 5.07 18.69 13.37
N GLN A 162 5.40 18.16 12.19
CA GLN A 162 4.40 17.68 11.24
C GLN A 162 3.68 16.43 11.75
N VAL A 163 4.39 15.47 12.33
CA VAL A 163 3.80 14.26 12.91
C VAL A 163 2.88 14.62 14.08
N MET A 164 3.31 15.54 14.94
CA MET A 164 2.51 15.99 16.08
C MET A 164 1.27 16.78 15.63
N LYS A 165 1.34 17.52 14.52
CA LYS A 165 0.15 18.14 13.89
C LYS A 165 -0.87 17.10 13.44
N VAL A 166 -0.43 15.97 12.87
CA VAL A 166 -1.33 14.86 12.51
C VAL A 166 -2.00 14.32 13.77
N ARG A 167 -1.22 14.04 14.83
CA ARG A 167 -1.77 13.56 16.10
C ARG A 167 -2.78 14.54 16.70
N GLY A 168 -2.44 15.81 16.75
CA GLY A 168 -3.33 16.86 17.25
C GLY A 168 -4.61 17.00 16.42
N ALA A 169 -4.51 16.94 15.09
CA ALA A 169 -5.67 16.99 14.20
C ALA A 169 -6.61 15.78 14.39
N LEU A 170 -6.07 14.60 14.66
CA LEU A 170 -6.88 13.43 15.00
C LEU A 170 -7.64 13.64 16.32
N CYS A 171 -7.02 14.29 17.32
CA CYS A 171 -7.66 14.59 18.60
C CYS A 171 -8.73 15.69 18.50
N ASP A 172 -8.42 16.79 17.80
CA ASP A 172 -9.24 17.99 17.74
C ASP A 172 -10.38 17.87 16.72
N VAL A 173 -10.04 17.49 15.48
CA VAL A 173 -11.00 17.41 14.36
C VAL A 173 -11.64 16.03 14.27
N GLY A 174 -10.86 14.97 14.48
CA GLY A 174 -11.31 13.61 14.27
C GLY A 174 -11.52 13.25 12.80
N PHE A 175 -12.44 12.31 12.56
CA PHE A 175 -12.93 11.95 11.21
C PHE A 175 -14.21 12.70 10.91
N THR A 176 -14.39 13.09 9.65
CA THR A 176 -15.64 13.67 9.19
C THR A 176 -16.70 12.59 8.99
N LYS A 177 -17.98 12.99 9.01
CA LYS A 177 -19.09 12.07 8.72
C LYS A 177 -18.94 11.42 7.34
N GLU A 178 -18.53 12.19 6.34
CA GLU A 178 -18.35 11.69 4.96
C GLU A 178 -17.24 10.62 4.88
N GLU A 179 -16.09 10.86 5.52
CA GLU A 179 -14.98 9.88 5.57
C GLU A 179 -15.41 8.59 6.26
N PHE A 180 -16.10 8.72 7.39
CA PHE A 180 -16.57 7.59 8.17
C PHE A 180 -17.62 6.77 7.43
N GLU A 181 -18.66 7.41 6.88
CA GLU A 181 -19.73 6.71 6.15
C GLU A 181 -19.20 6.01 4.88
N THR A 182 -18.23 6.63 4.20
CA THR A 182 -17.58 6.01 3.06
C THR A 182 -16.84 4.73 3.44
N GLU A 183 -16.02 4.79 4.49
CA GLU A 183 -15.26 3.62 4.95
C GLU A 183 -16.21 2.54 5.51
N LYS A 184 -17.25 2.94 6.24
CA LYS A 184 -18.30 2.06 6.75
C LYS A 184 -19.02 1.32 5.61
N ALA A 185 -19.33 2.01 4.52
CA ALA A 185 -19.97 1.41 3.34
C ALA A 185 -19.03 0.42 2.62
N GLU A 186 -17.76 0.74 2.48
CA GLU A 186 -16.75 -0.18 1.91
C GLU A 186 -16.59 -1.45 2.76
N MET A 187 -16.47 -1.30 4.08
CA MET A 187 -16.40 -2.44 5.00
C MET A 187 -17.65 -3.30 4.94
N TYR A 188 -18.84 -2.67 4.94
CA TYR A 188 -20.12 -3.37 4.80
C TYR A 188 -20.17 -4.18 3.50
N LYS A 189 -19.80 -3.57 2.37
CA LYS A 189 -19.76 -4.23 1.06
C LYS A 189 -18.83 -5.45 1.09
N GLY A 190 -17.59 -5.28 1.57
CA GLY A 190 -16.63 -6.37 1.67
C GLY A 190 -17.11 -7.52 2.56
N MET A 191 -17.73 -7.23 3.71
CA MET A 191 -18.32 -8.25 4.58
C MET A 191 -19.49 -8.98 3.92
N LYS A 192 -20.34 -8.28 3.17
CA LYS A 192 -21.45 -8.87 2.40
C LYS A 192 -20.94 -9.81 1.30
N GLU A 193 -19.92 -9.40 0.55
CA GLU A 193 -19.31 -10.25 -0.48
C GLU A 193 -18.76 -11.55 0.12
N VAL A 194 -18.15 -11.49 1.31
CA VAL A 194 -17.68 -12.67 2.04
C VAL A 194 -18.85 -13.57 2.46
N LEU A 195 -19.97 -13.02 2.90
CA LEU A 195 -21.16 -13.80 3.26
C LEU A 195 -21.81 -14.49 2.05
N GLU A 196 -21.80 -13.85 0.89
CA GLU A 196 -22.36 -14.36 -0.35
C GLU A 196 -21.45 -15.38 -1.04
N ALA A 197 -20.15 -15.37 -0.74
CA ALA A 197 -19.18 -16.31 -1.28
C ALA A 197 -19.52 -17.76 -0.88
N LYS A 198 -19.37 -18.68 -1.84
CA LYS A 198 -19.51 -20.12 -1.55
C LYS A 198 -18.29 -20.59 -0.77
N GLY A 199 -18.50 -21.00 0.49
CA GLY A 199 -17.44 -21.57 1.34
C GLY A 199 -17.44 -20.99 2.76
N LEU A 200 -16.66 -21.60 3.65
CA LEU A 200 -16.53 -21.24 5.07
C LEU A 200 -15.40 -20.22 5.34
N GLY A 201 -14.99 -19.47 4.33
CA GLY A 201 -13.80 -18.62 4.39
C GLY A 201 -12.56 -19.31 3.81
N THR A 202 -11.43 -18.58 3.76
CA THR A 202 -10.16 -19.17 3.31
C THR A 202 -9.58 -20.07 4.40
N PRO A 203 -8.74 -21.07 4.06
CA PRO A 203 -8.02 -21.87 5.04
C PRO A 203 -7.27 -21.03 6.08
N ASP A 204 -6.71 -19.90 5.67
CA ASP A 204 -5.98 -18.99 6.57
C ASP A 204 -6.91 -18.33 7.61
N ASN A 205 -8.12 -17.94 7.22
CA ASN A 205 -9.10 -17.38 8.13
C ASN A 205 -9.53 -18.41 9.20
N ILE A 206 -9.76 -19.65 8.78
CA ILE A 206 -10.11 -20.74 9.70
C ILE A 206 -8.93 -21.05 10.63
N MET A 207 -7.71 -21.11 10.10
CA MET A 207 -6.49 -21.30 10.88
C MET A 207 -6.33 -20.20 11.95
N ASN A 208 -6.62 -18.94 11.60
CA ASN A 208 -6.58 -17.84 12.55
C ASN A 208 -7.62 -18.00 13.67
N LEU A 209 -8.82 -18.48 13.40
CA LEU A 209 -9.81 -18.77 14.45
C LEU A 209 -9.28 -19.82 15.44
N PHE A 210 -8.73 -20.92 14.96
CA PHE A 210 -8.15 -21.95 15.83
C PHE A 210 -6.94 -21.42 16.61
N LYS A 211 -6.09 -20.62 15.98
CA LYS A 211 -4.96 -19.96 16.66
C LYS A 211 -5.43 -19.02 17.77
N GLN A 212 -6.45 -18.21 17.52
CA GLN A 212 -7.02 -17.31 18.53
C GLN A 212 -7.65 -18.10 19.69
N ASN A 213 -8.37 -19.19 19.39
CA ASN A 213 -8.92 -20.06 20.42
C ASN A 213 -7.81 -20.65 21.29
N PHE A 214 -6.79 -21.25 20.69
CA PHE A 214 -5.68 -21.86 21.41
C PHE A 214 -4.89 -20.87 22.26
N LEU A 215 -4.56 -19.71 21.71
CA LEU A 215 -3.71 -18.72 22.40
C LEU A 215 -4.47 -17.89 23.44
N TYR A 216 -5.74 -17.58 23.18
CA TYR A 216 -6.48 -16.59 23.96
C TYR A 216 -7.79 -17.11 24.55
N GLY A 217 -8.16 -18.36 24.27
CA GLY A 217 -9.42 -18.95 24.74
C GLY A 217 -10.66 -18.33 24.07
N THR A 218 -10.49 -17.67 22.92
CA THR A 218 -11.63 -17.09 22.18
C THR A 218 -12.56 -18.20 21.69
N PRO A 219 -13.88 -18.10 21.85
CA PRO A 219 -14.79 -19.11 21.33
C PRO A 219 -14.60 -19.31 19.82
N ILE A 220 -14.60 -20.56 19.36
CA ILE A 220 -14.67 -20.86 17.93
C ILE A 220 -16.13 -20.68 17.51
N THR A 221 -16.40 -19.54 16.88
CA THR A 221 -17.72 -19.22 16.33
C THR A 221 -17.70 -19.51 14.83
N ASP A 222 -18.82 -19.96 14.29
CA ASP A 222 -18.99 -20.07 12.85
C ASP A 222 -18.64 -18.73 12.16
N PHE A 223 -17.83 -18.83 11.12
CA PHE A 223 -17.28 -17.66 10.44
C PHE A 223 -18.37 -16.74 9.87
N ARG A 224 -19.46 -17.32 9.35
CA ARG A 224 -20.62 -16.53 8.86
C ARG A 224 -21.31 -15.79 9.98
N THR A 225 -21.51 -16.43 11.11
CA THR A 225 -22.08 -15.82 12.31
C THR A 225 -21.20 -14.67 12.81
N GLN A 226 -19.88 -14.83 12.78
CA GLN A 226 -18.95 -13.76 13.17
C GLN A 226 -19.04 -12.55 12.23
N ILE A 227 -19.04 -12.78 10.92
CA ILE A 227 -19.21 -11.68 9.93
C ILE A 227 -20.58 -11.02 10.10
N GLN A 228 -21.65 -11.78 10.33
CA GLN A 228 -22.98 -11.23 10.56
C GLN A 228 -23.01 -10.28 11.77
N ARG A 229 -22.43 -10.67 12.89
CA ARG A 229 -22.30 -9.82 14.08
C ARG A 229 -21.45 -8.57 13.82
N ASN A 230 -20.36 -8.71 13.07
CA ASN A 230 -19.55 -7.55 12.68
C ASN A 230 -20.38 -6.55 11.84
N ILE A 231 -21.23 -7.04 10.92
CA ILE A 231 -22.12 -6.20 10.11
C ILE A 231 -23.15 -5.51 11.00
N GLU A 232 -23.80 -6.23 11.90
CA GLU A 232 -24.80 -5.70 12.83
C GLU A 232 -24.18 -4.57 13.68
N THR A 233 -23.02 -4.83 14.29
CA THR A 233 -22.30 -3.80 15.06
C THR A 233 -21.88 -2.63 14.18
N LEU A 234 -21.35 -2.89 12.97
CA LEU A 234 -20.88 -1.83 12.05
C LEU A 234 -22.03 -0.88 11.67
N VAL A 235 -23.22 -1.40 11.40
CA VAL A 235 -24.38 -0.59 10.99
C VAL A 235 -24.79 0.40 12.08
N GLU A 236 -24.64 0.03 13.36
CA GLU A 236 -25.02 0.86 14.51
C GLU A 236 -23.99 1.95 14.84
N LEU A 237 -22.74 1.84 14.32
CA LEU A 237 -21.70 2.82 14.61
C LEU A 237 -21.95 4.17 13.96
N GLU A 238 -21.73 5.23 14.73
CA GLU A 238 -21.76 6.62 14.30
C GLU A 238 -20.34 7.24 14.32
N VAL A 239 -20.14 8.31 13.55
CA VAL A 239 -18.83 9.00 13.50
C VAL A 239 -18.40 9.53 14.86
N GLU A 240 -19.33 9.92 15.71
CA GLU A 240 -19.02 10.44 17.05
C GLU A 240 -18.54 9.35 17.99
N ASP A 241 -18.99 8.10 17.80
CA ASP A 241 -18.49 6.95 18.57
C ASP A 241 -16.96 6.77 18.38
N ILE A 242 -16.54 6.72 17.11
CA ILE A 242 -15.11 6.55 16.81
C ILE A 242 -14.29 7.78 17.18
N ASN A 243 -14.83 8.99 17.00
CA ASN A 243 -14.13 10.22 17.39
C ASN A 243 -13.95 10.31 18.90
N THR A 244 -14.95 9.94 19.68
CA THR A 244 -14.87 9.88 21.15
C THR A 244 -13.87 8.83 21.59
N TRP A 245 -13.92 7.64 21.01
CA TRP A 245 -12.96 6.59 21.28
C TRP A 245 -11.53 7.02 20.91
N MET A 246 -11.32 7.67 19.78
CA MET A 246 -10.02 8.13 19.32
C MET A 246 -9.43 9.21 20.25
N ARG A 247 -10.25 10.15 20.73
CA ARG A 247 -9.82 11.12 21.75
C ARG A 247 -9.35 10.44 23.04
N SER A 248 -10.04 9.38 23.47
CA SER A 248 -9.60 8.57 24.62
C SER A 248 -8.36 7.74 24.34
N LEU A 249 -8.19 7.30 23.08
CA LEU A 249 -7.02 6.54 22.64
C LEU A 249 -5.76 7.42 22.60
N LEU A 250 -5.88 8.66 22.16
CA LEU A 250 -4.79 9.61 21.94
C LEU A 250 -4.60 10.62 23.09
N ASP A 251 -4.90 10.23 24.33
CA ASP A 251 -4.58 11.04 25.53
C ASP A 251 -3.05 11.18 25.73
N THR A 252 -2.61 11.72 26.85
CA THR A 252 -1.18 11.93 27.15
C THR A 252 -0.59 10.87 28.07
N ASN A 253 -1.37 9.83 28.47
CA ASN A 253 -0.90 8.79 29.37
C ASN A 253 -0.07 7.76 28.60
N ASN A 254 0.93 7.19 29.29
CA ASN A 254 1.77 6.10 28.74
C ASN A 254 2.47 6.43 27.42
N LEU A 255 2.88 7.70 27.25
CA LEU A 255 3.67 8.12 26.11
C LEU A 255 5.13 7.70 26.23
N SER A 256 5.69 7.26 25.11
CA SER A 256 7.11 6.99 24.94
C SER A 256 7.60 7.59 23.64
N PHE A 257 8.73 8.28 23.68
CA PHE A 257 9.40 8.85 22.52
C PHE A 257 10.69 8.08 22.28
N VAL A 258 10.89 7.62 21.06
CA VAL A 258 12.03 6.77 20.73
C VAL A 258 12.71 7.30 19.46
N THR A 259 14.03 7.41 19.51
CA THR A 259 14.84 7.72 18.34
C THR A 259 15.74 6.55 18.00
N TYR A 260 15.93 6.31 16.71
CA TYR A 260 16.85 5.31 16.16
C TYR A 260 17.81 5.99 15.21
N SER A 261 19.11 5.69 15.31
CA SER A 261 20.14 6.25 14.43
C SER A 261 21.33 5.30 14.28
N LYS A 262 22.13 5.47 13.22
CA LYS A 262 23.38 4.72 13.03
C LYS A 262 24.53 5.30 13.85
N ARG A 263 24.52 6.61 14.07
CA ARG A 263 25.58 7.38 14.72
C ARG A 263 24.96 8.35 15.72
N GLU A 264 25.76 8.73 16.70
CA GLU A 264 25.41 9.81 17.60
C GLU A 264 25.16 11.12 16.83
N ASN A 265 24.20 11.90 17.29
CA ASN A 265 23.80 13.19 16.69
C ASN A 265 23.29 13.14 15.24
N GLU A 266 23.06 11.98 14.66
CA GLU A 266 22.42 11.87 13.34
C GLU A 266 20.95 12.32 13.38
N LEU A 267 20.26 12.10 14.49
CA LEU A 267 18.91 12.56 14.75
C LEU A 267 18.88 13.36 16.07
N PRO A 268 19.11 14.69 16.03
CA PRO A 268 19.29 15.50 17.22
C PRO A 268 17.95 15.88 17.88
N LEU A 269 17.10 14.89 18.17
CA LEU A 269 15.88 15.06 18.94
C LEU A 269 16.09 14.65 20.38
N THR A 270 15.59 15.45 21.28
CA THR A 270 15.68 15.27 22.73
C THR A 270 14.29 15.13 23.34
N MET A 271 14.21 14.71 24.60
CA MET A 271 12.97 14.75 25.37
C MET A 271 12.34 16.15 25.39
N GLY A 272 13.19 17.21 25.49
CA GLY A 272 12.72 18.59 25.44
C GLY A 272 11.97 18.93 24.17
N ASN A 273 12.51 18.56 23.02
CA ASN A 273 11.86 18.78 21.72
C ASN A 273 10.48 18.13 21.67
N PHE A 274 10.34 16.86 22.13
CA PHE A 274 9.05 16.16 22.14
C PHE A 274 8.04 16.82 23.07
N LEU A 275 8.46 17.20 24.29
CA LEU A 275 7.56 17.84 25.26
C LEU A 275 7.10 19.22 24.79
N GLU A 276 8.02 20.04 24.29
CA GLU A 276 7.70 21.37 23.75
C GLU A 276 6.70 21.26 22.58
N THR A 277 6.96 20.35 21.64
CA THR A 277 6.06 20.14 20.52
C THR A 277 4.70 19.59 20.97
N LEU A 278 4.66 18.73 21.98
CA LEU A 278 3.41 18.21 22.56
C LEU A 278 2.56 19.33 23.20
N GLU A 279 3.18 20.27 23.92
CA GLU A 279 2.49 21.41 24.51
C GLU A 279 1.88 22.33 23.45
N VAL A 280 2.66 22.68 22.41
CA VAL A 280 2.20 23.55 21.33
C VAL A 280 1.02 22.92 20.56
N MET A 281 0.96 21.59 20.45
CA MET A 281 -0.07 20.88 19.70
C MET A 281 -1.33 20.53 20.52
N ASN A 282 -1.44 20.97 21.77
CA ASN A 282 -2.66 20.81 22.57
C ASN A 282 -3.72 21.90 22.29
N GLY A 283 -3.49 22.79 21.31
CA GLY A 283 -4.43 23.82 20.89
C GLY A 283 -5.33 23.39 19.72
N PRO A 284 -6.29 24.25 19.31
CA PRO A 284 -7.19 23.95 18.18
C PRO A 284 -6.42 23.87 16.86
N LEU A 285 -6.50 22.74 16.16
CA LEU A 285 -5.72 22.43 14.98
C LEU A 285 -6.55 22.31 13.68
N GLY A 286 -7.89 22.50 13.74
CA GLY A 286 -8.79 22.34 12.60
C GLY A 286 -8.40 23.15 11.36
N GLY A 287 -7.75 24.31 11.53
CA GLY A 287 -7.25 25.12 10.43
C GLY A 287 -6.02 24.56 9.71
N LEU A 288 -5.39 23.50 10.20
CA LEU A 288 -4.19 22.90 9.62
C LEU A 288 -4.49 21.90 8.50
N LEU A 289 -5.70 21.35 8.44
CA LEU A 289 -6.09 20.40 7.41
C LEU A 289 -6.53 21.13 6.14
N ALA A 290 -6.03 20.68 4.99
CA ALA A 290 -6.52 21.13 3.69
C ALA A 290 -7.80 20.37 3.36
N THR A 291 -8.82 21.10 2.94
CA THR A 291 -10.05 20.49 2.40
C THR A 291 -9.83 20.20 0.92
N PRO A 292 -9.91 18.93 0.48
CA PRO A 292 -9.81 18.61 -0.93
C PRO A 292 -10.92 19.28 -1.73
N LYS A 293 -10.61 19.69 -2.95
CA LYS A 293 -11.63 20.20 -3.88
C LYS A 293 -12.51 19.03 -4.34
N LYS A 294 -13.82 19.23 -4.29
CA LYS A 294 -14.77 18.25 -4.81
C LYS A 294 -14.68 18.20 -6.33
N ILE A 295 -14.36 17.05 -6.89
CA ILE A 295 -14.35 16.78 -8.33
C ILE A 295 -15.72 16.23 -8.71
N THR A 296 -16.52 17.01 -9.44
CA THR A 296 -17.83 16.60 -9.93
C THR A 296 -17.78 16.17 -11.39
N GLN A 297 -16.90 16.80 -12.16
CA GLN A 297 -16.67 16.53 -13.58
C GLN A 297 -15.16 16.68 -13.83
N PRO A 298 -14.42 15.57 -14.00
CA PRO A 298 -12.97 15.63 -14.20
C PRO A 298 -12.54 16.42 -15.43
N ILE A 299 -13.20 16.22 -16.59
CA ILE A 299 -12.97 16.98 -17.83
C ILE A 299 -14.03 18.07 -17.96
N ASP A 300 -13.62 19.35 -17.95
CA ASP A 300 -14.47 20.51 -18.14
C ASP A 300 -14.20 21.27 -19.47
N PHE A 301 -13.61 20.57 -20.43
CA PHE A 301 -13.35 21.07 -21.77
C PHE A 301 -13.94 20.12 -22.84
N ALA A 302 -14.17 20.64 -24.05
CA ALA A 302 -14.77 19.85 -25.12
C ALA A 302 -13.76 18.84 -25.69
N LEU A 303 -14.19 17.58 -25.84
CA LEU A 303 -13.46 16.55 -26.55
C LEU A 303 -14.02 16.41 -27.98
N THR A 304 -13.13 16.26 -28.96
CA THR A 304 -13.51 15.94 -30.33
C THR A 304 -13.48 14.41 -30.49
N SER A 305 -14.64 13.78 -30.47
CA SER A 305 -14.76 12.32 -30.62
C SER A 305 -14.15 11.85 -31.95
N GLY A 306 -13.44 10.73 -31.90
CA GLY A 306 -12.94 10.05 -33.09
C GLY A 306 -14.03 9.30 -33.85
N LYS A 307 -13.61 8.56 -34.90
CA LYS A 307 -14.50 7.72 -35.71
C LYS A 307 -13.88 6.34 -35.84
N ILE A 308 -14.74 5.29 -35.96
CA ILE A 308 -14.29 3.95 -36.37
C ILE A 308 -14.14 4.00 -37.89
N VAL A 309 -12.93 3.77 -38.41
CA VAL A 309 -12.61 3.74 -39.83
C VAL A 309 -12.56 2.33 -40.39
N ALA A 310 -12.40 1.30 -39.54
CA ALA A 310 -12.52 -0.11 -39.91
C ALA A 310 -12.95 -0.93 -38.69
N GLU A 311 -13.75 -1.95 -38.97
CA GLU A 311 -14.20 -2.96 -37.96
C GLU A 311 -13.94 -4.36 -38.51
N LYS A 312 -13.42 -5.25 -37.67
CA LYS A 312 -13.13 -6.65 -37.98
C LYS A 312 -13.60 -7.55 -36.85
N GLN A 313 -14.30 -8.65 -37.24
CA GLN A 313 -14.65 -9.69 -36.27
C GLN A 313 -13.47 -10.66 -36.09
N LEU A 314 -13.04 -10.87 -34.86
CA LEU A 314 -12.02 -11.83 -34.45
C LEU A 314 -12.74 -13.10 -33.95
N LYS A 315 -13.05 -14.02 -34.88
CA LYS A 315 -13.91 -15.19 -34.61
C LYS A 315 -13.35 -16.08 -33.50
N GLU A 316 -12.06 -16.37 -33.55
CA GLU A 316 -11.40 -17.26 -32.57
C GLU A 316 -11.46 -16.73 -31.13
N LEU A 317 -11.47 -15.40 -30.95
CA LEU A 317 -11.53 -14.75 -29.64
C LEU A 317 -12.96 -14.36 -29.23
N ASN A 318 -13.92 -14.51 -30.15
CA ASN A 318 -15.26 -13.94 -30.02
C ASN A 318 -15.19 -12.46 -29.61
N ALA A 319 -14.39 -11.67 -30.33
CA ALA A 319 -14.08 -10.28 -30.05
C ALA A 319 -14.18 -9.44 -31.33
N LYS A 320 -14.25 -8.14 -31.19
CA LYS A 320 -14.20 -7.17 -32.29
C LYS A 320 -12.93 -6.33 -32.21
N GLU A 321 -12.43 -5.98 -33.37
CA GLU A 321 -11.34 -5.04 -33.53
C GLU A 321 -11.86 -3.79 -34.23
N TRP A 322 -11.63 -2.63 -33.61
CA TRP A 322 -11.94 -1.32 -34.20
C TRP A 322 -10.64 -0.57 -34.49
N LYS A 323 -10.51 -0.04 -35.69
CA LYS A 323 -9.46 0.91 -36.01
C LYS A 323 -10.08 2.31 -35.96
N LEU A 324 -9.48 3.20 -35.18
CA LEU A 324 -9.97 4.57 -35.02
C LEU A 324 -9.30 5.55 -35.98
N SER A 325 -9.94 6.69 -36.20
CA SER A 325 -9.45 7.75 -37.08
C SER A 325 -8.09 8.34 -36.67
N ASN A 326 -7.73 8.27 -35.38
CA ASN A 326 -6.42 8.66 -34.86
C ASN A 326 -5.37 7.54 -34.96
N GLY A 327 -5.68 6.42 -35.63
CA GLY A 327 -4.78 5.29 -35.79
C GLY A 327 -4.80 4.28 -34.66
N ALA A 328 -5.43 4.57 -33.53
CA ALA A 328 -5.54 3.64 -32.39
C ALA A 328 -6.27 2.35 -32.80
N ARG A 329 -5.82 1.22 -32.28
CA ARG A 329 -6.44 -0.09 -32.43
C ARG A 329 -7.13 -0.46 -31.15
N VAL A 330 -8.41 -0.85 -31.19
CA VAL A 330 -9.20 -1.23 -30.02
C VAL A 330 -9.72 -2.65 -30.18
N LEU A 331 -9.47 -3.50 -29.19
CA LEU A 331 -10.02 -4.84 -29.08
C LEU A 331 -11.14 -4.81 -28.05
N TYR A 332 -12.33 -5.18 -28.46
CA TYR A 332 -13.50 -5.22 -27.60
C TYR A 332 -14.06 -6.63 -27.50
N LYS A 333 -14.40 -7.06 -26.28
CA LYS A 333 -15.11 -8.30 -26.02
C LYS A 333 -16.16 -8.12 -24.95
N TYR A 334 -17.43 -8.41 -25.30
CA TYR A 334 -18.49 -8.52 -24.31
C TYR A 334 -18.35 -9.82 -23.53
N LEU A 335 -18.29 -9.72 -22.21
CA LEU A 335 -18.10 -10.84 -21.28
C LEU A 335 -19.07 -10.72 -20.11
N PRO A 336 -20.34 -11.16 -20.25
CA PRO A 336 -21.36 -11.03 -19.20
C PRO A 336 -21.02 -11.85 -17.94
N GLU A 337 -20.19 -12.88 -18.07
CA GLU A 337 -19.67 -13.68 -16.95
C GLU A 337 -18.81 -12.85 -15.98
N ALA A 338 -18.33 -11.68 -16.41
CA ALA A 338 -17.61 -10.74 -15.56
C ALA A 338 -18.52 -10.02 -14.55
N LYS A 339 -19.85 -10.22 -14.63
CA LYS A 339 -20.83 -9.78 -13.63
C LYS A 339 -20.67 -8.31 -13.20
N GLY A 340 -20.74 -7.41 -14.17
CA GLY A 340 -20.61 -5.97 -13.96
C GLY A 340 -19.17 -5.46 -13.81
N ARG A 341 -18.13 -6.31 -14.00
CA ARG A 341 -16.73 -5.88 -14.08
C ARG A 341 -16.31 -5.61 -15.51
N VAL A 342 -15.43 -4.63 -15.68
CA VAL A 342 -14.81 -4.27 -16.95
C VAL A 342 -13.31 -4.14 -16.76
N PHE A 343 -12.54 -4.76 -17.63
CA PHE A 343 -11.09 -4.74 -17.68
C PHE A 343 -10.63 -3.89 -18.85
N PHE A 344 -9.67 -3.03 -18.59
CA PHE A 344 -9.07 -2.13 -19.57
C PHE A 344 -7.56 -2.34 -19.58
N ALA A 345 -6.97 -2.38 -20.77
CA ALA A 345 -5.53 -2.36 -20.94
C ALA A 345 -5.18 -1.61 -22.25
N ALA A 346 -4.13 -0.81 -22.19
CA ALA A 346 -3.52 -0.23 -23.38
C ALA A 346 -2.03 -0.58 -23.36
N SER A 347 -1.50 -1.08 -24.46
CA SER A 347 -0.10 -1.48 -24.55
C SER A 347 0.51 -1.06 -25.88
N SER A 348 1.74 -0.55 -25.83
CA SER A 348 2.59 -0.28 -26.98
C SER A 348 3.86 -1.13 -26.92
N GLU A 349 4.40 -1.49 -28.07
CA GLU A 349 5.69 -2.18 -28.19
C GLU A 349 6.84 -1.20 -27.94
N GLY A 350 7.97 -1.72 -27.42
CA GLY A 350 9.21 -0.98 -27.22
C GLY A 350 9.69 -1.02 -25.78
N GLY A 351 8.95 -0.41 -24.86
CA GLY A 351 9.32 -0.39 -23.45
C GLY A 351 10.73 0.16 -23.20
N ARG A 352 11.41 -0.39 -22.20
CA ARG A 352 12.78 -0.01 -21.84
C ARG A 352 13.78 -0.18 -22.99
N SER A 353 13.57 -1.17 -23.85
CA SER A 353 14.50 -1.55 -24.94
C SER A 353 14.71 -0.47 -26.01
N VAL A 354 13.83 0.53 -26.07
CA VAL A 354 13.88 1.61 -27.06
C VAL A 354 14.18 2.98 -26.44
N VAL A 355 14.40 3.03 -25.14
CA VAL A 355 14.69 4.29 -24.43
C VAL A 355 16.15 4.68 -24.67
N ALA A 356 16.36 5.90 -25.09
CA ALA A 356 17.71 6.42 -25.27
C ALA A 356 18.41 6.60 -23.91
N PRO A 357 19.73 6.36 -23.81
CA PRO A 357 20.44 6.41 -22.53
C PRO A 357 20.24 7.69 -21.73
N GLN A 358 20.18 8.84 -22.39
CA GLN A 358 19.96 10.14 -21.74
C GLN A 358 18.57 10.31 -21.14
N ASP A 359 17.55 9.59 -21.66
CA ASP A 359 16.15 9.65 -21.21
C ASP A 359 15.87 8.64 -20.09
N PHE A 360 16.81 7.71 -19.86
CA PHE A 360 16.56 6.53 -19.06
C PHE A 360 16.24 6.85 -17.59
N ALA A 361 16.94 7.83 -17.01
CA ALA A 361 16.72 8.23 -15.64
C ALA A 361 15.28 8.79 -15.45
N ASN A 362 14.82 9.65 -16.35
CA ASN A 362 13.46 10.18 -16.33
C ASN A 362 12.41 9.08 -16.62
N TYR A 363 12.72 8.19 -17.57
CA TYR A 363 11.82 7.07 -17.91
C TYR A 363 11.56 6.18 -16.68
N THR A 364 12.57 5.79 -15.92
CA THR A 364 12.41 4.93 -14.75
C THR A 364 11.62 5.59 -13.62
N ALA A 365 11.76 6.91 -13.46
CA ALA A 365 11.06 7.69 -12.43
C ALA A 365 9.60 8.00 -12.79
N MET A 366 9.27 8.02 -14.08
CA MET A 366 8.02 8.54 -14.63
C MET A 366 6.77 7.92 -13.98
N ARG A 367 6.73 6.59 -13.83
CA ARG A 367 5.61 5.88 -13.20
C ARG A 367 5.36 6.35 -11.76
N GLY A 368 6.42 6.37 -10.95
CA GLY A 368 6.30 6.76 -9.53
C GLY A 368 5.91 8.22 -9.37
N LEU A 369 6.47 9.09 -10.20
CA LEU A 369 6.20 10.53 -10.16
C LEU A 369 4.78 10.87 -10.63
N LEU A 370 4.31 10.24 -11.71
CA LEU A 370 2.96 10.47 -12.22
C LEU A 370 1.90 10.10 -11.19
N MET A 371 2.00 8.91 -10.60
CA MET A 371 1.00 8.42 -9.63
C MET A 371 1.01 9.19 -8.30
N GLN A 372 2.07 9.93 -8.01
CA GLN A 372 2.18 10.78 -6.82
C GLN A 372 1.94 12.27 -7.10
N SER A 373 1.81 12.65 -8.36
CA SER A 373 1.53 14.02 -8.77
C SER A 373 0.03 14.26 -8.94
N GLY A 374 -0.34 15.46 -9.31
CA GLY A 374 -1.70 15.78 -9.71
C GLY A 374 -1.95 15.43 -11.19
N VAL A 375 -3.20 15.60 -11.63
CA VAL A 375 -3.58 15.49 -13.04
C VAL A 375 -4.43 16.70 -13.39
N TYR A 376 -4.17 17.31 -14.54
CA TYR A 376 -4.86 18.53 -14.98
C TYR A 376 -4.75 19.65 -13.93
N LYS A 377 -5.86 20.18 -13.46
CA LYS A 377 -5.94 21.23 -12.43
C LYS A 377 -6.12 20.69 -11.01
N TYR A 378 -6.15 19.37 -10.86
CA TYR A 378 -6.40 18.70 -9.59
C TYR A 378 -5.08 18.33 -8.93
N SER A 379 -4.98 18.65 -7.65
CA SER A 379 -3.86 18.21 -6.82
C SER A 379 -3.96 16.72 -6.52
N ARG A 380 -2.87 16.12 -6.04
CA ARG A 380 -2.88 14.74 -5.54
C ARG A 380 -3.96 14.51 -4.47
N ASN A 381 -4.16 15.47 -3.56
CA ASN A 381 -5.15 15.35 -2.50
C ASN A 381 -6.58 15.41 -3.03
N ASP A 382 -6.84 16.28 -4.02
CA ASP A 382 -8.15 16.34 -4.68
C ASP A 382 -8.47 15.02 -5.38
N LEU A 383 -7.47 14.46 -6.11
CA LEU A 383 -7.62 13.18 -6.78
C LEU A 383 -7.76 12.01 -5.79
N ALA A 384 -7.01 11.98 -4.70
CA ALA A 384 -7.11 10.94 -3.69
C ALA A 384 -8.51 10.92 -3.06
N ALA A 385 -9.08 12.09 -2.75
CA ALA A 385 -10.44 12.21 -2.24
C ALA A 385 -11.49 11.75 -3.26
N TRP A 386 -11.31 12.09 -4.54
CA TRP A 386 -12.22 11.66 -5.61
C TRP A 386 -12.13 10.16 -5.87
N LEU A 387 -10.91 9.60 -5.96
CA LEU A 387 -10.65 8.18 -6.22
C LEU A 387 -11.11 7.29 -5.05
N GLN A 388 -11.16 7.81 -3.83
CA GLN A 388 -11.64 7.08 -2.66
C GLN A 388 -13.07 6.56 -2.85
N HIS A 389 -13.90 7.27 -3.64
CA HIS A 389 -15.29 6.90 -3.93
C HIS A 389 -15.44 6.13 -5.25
N LYS A 390 -14.32 5.70 -5.85
CA LYS A 390 -14.30 5.02 -7.14
C LYS A 390 -13.80 3.60 -6.99
N ASP A 391 -14.49 2.68 -7.67
CA ASP A 391 -14.07 1.28 -7.80
C ASP A 391 -13.08 1.16 -8.97
N PHE A 392 -11.93 1.84 -8.84
CA PHE A 392 -10.87 1.87 -9.83
C PHE A 392 -9.63 1.13 -9.34
N ASP A 393 -9.11 0.25 -10.18
CA ASP A 393 -7.75 -0.24 -10.10
C ASP A 393 -7.05 0.20 -11.39
N LEU A 394 -6.08 1.08 -11.30
CA LEU A 394 -5.36 1.63 -12.44
C LEU A 394 -3.86 1.67 -12.16
N SER A 395 -3.08 1.17 -13.10
CA SER A 395 -1.63 1.17 -13.04
C SER A 395 -0.99 1.49 -14.38
N LEU A 396 0.18 2.15 -14.31
CA LEU A 396 1.08 2.34 -15.44
C LEU A 396 2.14 1.24 -15.40
N SER A 397 2.41 0.59 -16.51
CA SER A 397 3.47 -0.41 -16.65
C SER A 397 4.58 0.09 -17.57
N LEU A 398 5.81 -0.10 -17.13
CA LEU A 398 7.03 0.19 -17.86
C LEU A 398 7.85 -1.10 -17.85
N GLU A 399 7.69 -1.88 -18.92
CA GLU A 399 8.30 -3.20 -19.04
C GLU A 399 9.52 -3.16 -19.96
N ASP A 400 10.23 -4.26 -20.06
CA ASP A 400 11.42 -4.36 -20.91
C ASP A 400 11.12 -4.08 -22.39
N TYR A 401 9.98 -4.58 -22.88
CA TYR A 401 9.60 -4.54 -24.31
C TYR A 401 8.23 -3.92 -24.56
N SER A 402 7.60 -3.36 -23.54
CA SER A 402 6.30 -2.69 -23.70
C SER A 402 6.09 -1.59 -22.67
N ASN A 403 5.30 -0.59 -23.06
CA ASN A 403 4.70 0.37 -22.14
C ASN A 403 3.20 0.16 -22.10
N GLY A 404 2.58 0.38 -20.95
CA GLY A 404 1.14 0.19 -20.83
C GLY A 404 0.49 1.00 -19.72
N ILE A 405 -0.82 1.12 -19.85
CA ILE A 405 -1.71 1.59 -18.79
C ILE A 405 -2.90 0.65 -18.73
N GLY A 406 -3.25 0.18 -17.57
CA GLY A 406 -4.32 -0.80 -17.45
C GLY A 406 -4.90 -0.90 -16.06
N GLY A 407 -6.07 -1.53 -15.98
CA GLY A 407 -6.77 -1.71 -14.74
C GLY A 407 -8.18 -2.27 -14.93
N ASN A 408 -9.00 -2.10 -13.94
CA ASN A 408 -10.38 -2.55 -13.97
C ASN A 408 -11.29 -1.63 -13.17
N THR A 409 -12.59 -1.70 -13.48
CA THR A 409 -13.63 -0.94 -12.80
C THR A 409 -14.97 -1.67 -12.88
N SER A 410 -16.00 -1.18 -12.19
CA SER A 410 -17.37 -1.62 -12.44
C SER A 410 -17.94 -0.98 -13.72
N ALA A 411 -18.86 -1.68 -14.39
CA ALA A 411 -19.53 -1.16 -15.58
C ALA A 411 -20.25 0.19 -15.32
N ALA A 412 -20.74 0.38 -14.09
CA ALA A 412 -21.39 1.62 -13.66
C ALA A 412 -20.45 2.83 -13.58
N GLN A 413 -19.14 2.59 -13.40
CA GLN A 413 -18.13 3.64 -13.27
C GLN A 413 -17.17 3.68 -14.47
N LEU A 414 -17.49 2.98 -15.54
CA LEU A 414 -16.61 2.89 -16.71
C LEU A 414 -16.37 4.25 -17.40
N ASP A 415 -17.37 5.12 -17.46
CA ASP A 415 -17.22 6.48 -18.03
C ASP A 415 -16.17 7.27 -17.24
N ASP A 416 -16.33 7.39 -15.93
CA ASP A 416 -15.37 8.07 -15.04
C ASP A 416 -13.96 7.46 -15.14
N PHE A 417 -13.87 6.13 -15.26
CA PHE A 417 -12.60 5.43 -15.38
C PHE A 417 -11.86 5.78 -16.67
N VAL A 418 -12.53 5.71 -17.81
CA VAL A 418 -11.92 6.02 -19.12
C VAL A 418 -11.64 7.52 -19.26
N GLU A 419 -12.49 8.38 -18.64
CA GLU A 419 -12.25 9.81 -18.52
C GLU A 419 -10.94 10.10 -17.75
N TYR A 420 -10.72 9.42 -16.62
CA TYR A 420 -9.49 9.55 -15.84
C TYR A 420 -8.26 9.06 -16.59
N VAL A 421 -8.36 7.92 -17.31
CA VAL A 421 -7.30 7.43 -18.21
C VAL A 421 -6.96 8.49 -19.27
N HIS A 422 -7.97 9.10 -19.88
CA HIS A 422 -7.77 10.17 -20.88
C HIS A 422 -7.01 11.35 -20.28
N LEU A 423 -7.39 11.82 -19.09
CA LEU A 423 -6.71 12.92 -18.39
C LEU A 423 -5.25 12.60 -18.09
N ILE A 424 -4.96 11.38 -17.62
CA ILE A 424 -3.58 10.95 -17.38
C ILE A 424 -2.75 11.02 -18.67
N LEU A 425 -3.31 10.56 -19.79
CA LEU A 425 -2.60 10.50 -21.06
C LEU A 425 -2.42 11.87 -21.72
N THR A 426 -3.28 12.86 -21.43
CA THR A 426 -3.28 14.16 -22.13
C THR A 426 -2.92 15.36 -21.25
N ASN A 427 -3.20 15.28 -19.95
CA ASN A 427 -3.08 16.39 -19.02
C ASN A 427 -2.30 15.99 -17.75
N HIS A 428 -1.30 15.14 -17.93
CA HIS A 428 -0.39 14.77 -16.85
C HIS A 428 0.29 16.02 -16.26
N ASN A 429 0.50 16.01 -14.96
CA ASN A 429 1.08 17.13 -14.23
C ASN A 429 2.15 16.61 -13.27
N PHE A 430 3.42 16.70 -13.65
CA PHE A 430 4.53 16.31 -12.81
C PHE A 430 4.87 17.43 -11.82
N SER A 431 4.47 17.24 -10.56
CA SER A 431 4.78 18.20 -9.50
C SER A 431 6.29 18.28 -9.24
N LYS A 432 6.84 19.50 -9.27
CA LYS A 432 8.26 19.72 -8.98
C LYS A 432 8.61 19.29 -7.55
N SER A 433 7.75 19.54 -6.58
CA SER A 433 8.00 19.15 -5.19
C SER A 433 8.01 17.62 -5.02
N VAL A 434 7.14 16.90 -5.73
CA VAL A 434 7.13 15.42 -5.77
C VAL A 434 8.41 14.91 -6.42
N PHE A 435 8.86 15.54 -7.50
CA PHE A 435 10.11 15.20 -8.17
C PHE A 435 11.32 15.39 -7.24
N ASP A 436 11.45 16.56 -6.61
CA ASP A 436 12.57 16.85 -5.72
C ASP A 436 12.65 15.84 -4.55
N LYS A 437 11.50 15.50 -3.98
CA LYS A 437 11.38 14.45 -2.93
C LYS A 437 11.74 13.07 -3.45
N TYR A 438 11.29 12.71 -4.66
CA TYR A 438 11.61 11.43 -5.27
C TYR A 438 13.12 11.26 -5.45
N VAL A 439 13.80 12.25 -6.03
CA VAL A 439 15.26 12.23 -6.21
C VAL A 439 15.98 12.15 -4.86
N GLN A 440 15.58 12.98 -3.90
CA GLN A 440 16.18 13.00 -2.57
C GLN A 440 16.00 11.66 -1.82
N ARG A 441 14.78 11.09 -1.88
CA ARG A 441 14.48 9.78 -1.30
C ARG A 441 15.27 8.66 -1.97
N SER A 442 15.37 8.67 -3.29
CA SER A 442 16.10 7.65 -4.05
C SER A 442 17.58 7.64 -3.69
N LYS A 443 18.22 8.81 -3.59
CA LYS A 443 19.60 8.96 -3.12
C LYS A 443 19.75 8.47 -1.68
N TYR A 444 18.83 8.87 -0.81
CA TYR A 444 18.85 8.42 0.59
C TYR A 444 18.78 6.88 0.70
N LEU A 445 17.86 6.24 -0.01
CA LEU A 445 17.71 4.78 -0.01
C LEU A 445 18.96 4.09 -0.57
N TYR A 446 19.54 4.62 -1.65
CA TYR A 446 20.78 4.10 -2.21
C TYR A 446 21.93 4.17 -1.19
N ASN A 447 22.13 5.31 -0.55
CA ASN A 447 23.21 5.54 0.40
C ASN A 447 23.05 4.74 1.71
N ASN A 448 21.83 4.37 2.05
CA ASN A 448 21.52 3.59 3.24
C ASN A 448 21.26 2.11 2.95
N LYS A 449 21.44 1.67 1.70
CA LYS A 449 21.28 0.28 1.31
C LYS A 449 22.25 -0.61 2.07
N SER A 450 21.76 -1.75 2.54
CA SER A 450 22.61 -2.73 3.21
C SER A 450 23.59 -3.36 2.21
N THR A 451 24.87 -3.40 2.58
CA THR A 451 25.93 -4.09 1.82
C THR A 451 26.17 -5.51 2.31
N ALA A 452 25.33 -6.02 3.22
CA ALA A 452 25.46 -7.34 3.82
C ALA A 452 24.10 -8.08 3.86
N GLY A 453 24.15 -9.38 4.05
CA GLY A 453 22.97 -10.22 4.18
C GLY A 453 22.19 -10.42 2.89
N MET A 454 20.89 -10.64 2.99
CA MET A 454 20.02 -11.00 1.86
C MET A 454 19.94 -9.91 0.79
N GLU A 455 19.98 -8.64 1.18
CA GLU A 455 19.94 -7.50 0.23
C GLU A 455 21.17 -7.49 -0.68
N ALA A 456 22.37 -7.72 -0.11
CA ALA A 456 23.61 -7.81 -0.87
C ALA A 456 23.62 -9.03 -1.82
N ILE A 457 23.05 -10.15 -1.40
CA ILE A 457 22.90 -11.34 -2.24
C ILE A 457 21.96 -11.04 -3.42
N GLN A 458 20.81 -10.42 -3.16
CA GLN A 458 19.86 -10.05 -4.22
C GLN A 458 20.49 -9.08 -5.23
N ASP A 459 21.25 -8.09 -4.76
CA ASP A 459 21.97 -7.18 -5.64
C ASP A 459 23.01 -7.89 -6.49
N SER A 460 23.74 -8.82 -5.88
CA SER A 460 24.74 -9.61 -6.61
C SER A 460 24.08 -10.48 -7.69
N ILE A 461 22.95 -11.10 -7.39
CA ILE A 461 22.15 -11.86 -8.35
C ILE A 461 21.63 -10.92 -9.45
N GLN A 462 21.10 -9.75 -9.10
CA GLN A 462 20.60 -8.77 -10.07
C GLN A 462 21.72 -8.31 -11.03
N MET A 463 22.89 -7.97 -10.49
CA MET A 463 24.06 -7.57 -11.31
C MET A 463 24.59 -8.71 -12.18
N LEU A 464 24.44 -9.95 -11.73
CA LEU A 464 24.86 -11.11 -12.50
C LEU A 464 23.93 -11.36 -13.69
N LEU A 465 22.61 -11.34 -13.44
CA LEU A 465 21.60 -11.58 -14.46
C LEU A 465 21.46 -10.42 -15.44
N PHE A 466 21.62 -9.20 -14.94
CA PHE A 466 21.45 -7.94 -15.66
C PHE A 466 22.67 -7.05 -15.45
N PRO A 467 23.80 -7.35 -16.13
CA PRO A 467 25.00 -6.58 -15.96
C PRO A 467 24.79 -5.11 -16.34
N PRO A 468 25.49 -4.18 -15.67
CA PRO A 468 25.40 -2.76 -15.99
C PRO A 468 25.68 -2.50 -17.47
N SER A 469 24.77 -1.79 -18.11
CA SER A 469 24.86 -1.40 -19.52
C SER A 469 24.13 -0.07 -19.74
N ALA A 470 24.18 0.48 -20.95
CA ALA A 470 23.41 1.67 -21.30
C ALA A 470 21.90 1.46 -21.13
N ALA A 471 21.41 0.23 -21.35
CA ALA A 471 20.01 -0.15 -21.15
C ALA A 471 19.70 -0.62 -19.70
N ASN A 472 20.71 -0.80 -18.87
CA ASN A 472 20.57 -1.18 -17.46
C ASN A 472 21.61 -0.45 -16.60
N PRO A 473 21.54 0.89 -16.48
CA PRO A 473 22.50 1.65 -15.70
C PRO A 473 22.39 1.34 -14.21
N VAL A 474 23.50 1.44 -13.50
CA VAL A 474 23.50 1.37 -12.04
C VAL A 474 22.78 2.58 -11.48
N GLN A 475 21.72 2.35 -10.72
CA GLN A 475 20.92 3.41 -10.10
C GLN A 475 21.62 3.94 -8.82
N ASN A 476 22.69 4.68 -9.00
CA ASN A 476 23.47 5.35 -7.96
C ASN A 476 23.16 6.85 -7.90
N GLU A 477 23.84 7.61 -7.04
CA GLU A 477 23.61 9.06 -6.93
C GLU A 477 23.77 9.78 -8.27
N ALA A 478 24.81 9.45 -9.05
CA ALA A 478 25.06 10.05 -10.35
C ALA A 478 23.93 9.74 -11.36
N PHE A 479 23.28 8.57 -11.23
CA PHE A 479 22.08 8.25 -12.02
C PHE A 479 20.89 9.14 -11.63
N PHE A 480 20.67 9.34 -10.33
CA PHE A 480 19.57 10.19 -9.86
C PHE A 480 19.82 11.69 -10.18
N ASP A 481 21.09 12.11 -10.27
CA ASP A 481 21.48 13.46 -10.68
C ASP A 481 21.19 13.75 -12.17
N GLN A 482 21.04 12.73 -13.01
CA GLN A 482 20.66 12.88 -14.41
C GLN A 482 19.17 13.19 -14.62
N MET A 483 18.34 12.95 -13.59
CA MET A 483 16.91 13.24 -13.68
C MET A 483 16.65 14.74 -13.80
N GLN A 484 15.77 15.12 -14.73
CA GLN A 484 15.40 16.50 -14.96
C GLN A 484 13.89 16.65 -14.98
N TRP A 485 13.36 17.42 -14.01
CA TRP A 485 11.93 17.64 -13.90
C TRP A 485 11.31 18.24 -15.17
N SER A 486 11.99 19.20 -15.81
CA SER A 486 11.52 19.86 -17.04
C SER A 486 11.35 18.91 -18.23
N GLU A 487 12.07 17.78 -18.24
CA GLU A 487 12.05 16.81 -19.33
C GLU A 487 11.02 15.69 -19.12
N LEU A 488 10.43 15.58 -17.92
CA LEU A 488 9.45 14.54 -17.62
C LEU A 488 8.22 14.55 -18.52
N PRO A 489 7.58 15.72 -18.81
CA PRO A 489 6.45 15.77 -19.72
C PRO A 489 6.80 15.26 -21.12
N ALA A 490 7.94 15.69 -21.67
CA ALA A 490 8.40 15.25 -22.99
C ALA A 490 8.75 13.74 -22.99
N THR A 491 9.34 13.24 -21.92
CA THR A 491 9.61 11.80 -21.74
C THR A 491 8.31 11.01 -21.70
N PHE A 492 7.28 11.50 -21.01
CA PHE A 492 5.97 10.87 -20.97
C PHE A 492 5.30 10.87 -22.33
N ASP A 493 5.24 12.01 -23.01
CA ASP A 493 4.62 12.15 -24.33
C ASP A 493 5.29 11.28 -25.39
N LYS A 494 6.61 11.15 -25.33
CA LYS A 494 7.37 10.26 -26.24
C LYS A 494 6.95 8.79 -26.09
N ASN A 495 6.59 8.35 -24.88
CA ASN A 495 6.26 6.96 -24.59
C ASN A 495 4.74 6.67 -24.60
N PHE A 496 3.89 7.66 -24.31
CA PHE A 496 2.44 7.48 -24.15
C PHE A 496 1.59 8.43 -25.00
N GLY A 497 2.16 9.47 -25.58
CA GLY A 497 1.43 10.56 -26.25
C GLY A 497 0.90 10.24 -27.66
N ASN A 498 1.25 9.09 -28.26
CA ASN A 498 0.79 8.72 -29.60
C ASN A 498 -0.15 7.50 -29.55
N ALA A 499 -1.45 7.74 -29.59
CA ALA A 499 -2.47 6.70 -29.53
C ALA A 499 -2.36 5.65 -30.64
N ALA A 500 -1.80 6.00 -31.82
CA ALA A 500 -1.65 5.08 -32.96
C ALA A 500 -0.65 3.94 -32.70
N LEU A 501 0.24 4.11 -31.72
CA LEU A 501 1.21 3.08 -31.33
C LEU A 501 0.63 2.05 -30.35
N PHE A 502 -0.55 2.34 -29.78
CA PHE A 502 -1.17 1.51 -28.75
C PHE A 502 -2.26 0.61 -29.30
N THR A 503 -2.33 -0.60 -28.73
CA THR A 503 -3.50 -1.45 -28.79
C THR A 503 -4.24 -1.35 -27.47
N TYR A 504 -5.48 -0.92 -27.51
CA TYR A 504 -6.39 -0.79 -26.38
C TYR A 504 -7.28 -2.05 -26.31
N CYS A 505 -7.46 -2.59 -25.13
CA CYS A 505 -8.36 -3.73 -24.88
C CYS A 505 -9.43 -3.30 -23.89
N LEU A 506 -10.69 -3.56 -24.22
CA LEU A 506 -11.84 -3.36 -23.33
C LEU A 506 -12.63 -4.66 -23.29
N VAL A 507 -12.61 -5.35 -22.16
CA VAL A 507 -13.22 -6.67 -21.98
C VAL A 507 -14.07 -6.66 -20.72
N GLY A 508 -15.32 -7.07 -20.80
CA GLY A 508 -16.17 -7.15 -19.61
C GLY A 508 -17.66 -7.08 -19.90
N ASP A 509 -18.41 -6.87 -18.82
CA ASP A 509 -19.87 -6.78 -18.87
C ASP A 509 -20.32 -5.35 -19.22
N VAL A 510 -20.02 -4.95 -20.45
CA VAL A 510 -20.41 -3.65 -21.00
C VAL A 510 -20.95 -3.84 -22.42
N PRO A 511 -22.17 -3.34 -22.74
CA PRO A 511 -22.73 -3.44 -24.09
C PRO A 511 -21.85 -2.75 -25.13
N GLU A 512 -21.84 -3.29 -26.35
CA GLU A 512 -21.05 -2.76 -27.47
C GLU A 512 -21.34 -1.29 -27.77
N SER A 513 -22.59 -0.87 -27.71
CA SER A 513 -22.99 0.52 -27.93
C SER A 513 -22.31 1.48 -26.95
N THR A 514 -22.35 1.15 -25.66
CA THR A 514 -21.72 1.92 -24.60
C THR A 514 -20.19 1.91 -24.76
N ALA A 515 -19.61 0.75 -25.03
CA ALA A 515 -18.18 0.63 -25.27
C ALA A 515 -17.72 1.49 -26.47
N LYS A 516 -18.46 1.47 -27.59
CA LYS A 516 -18.17 2.32 -28.77
C LYS A 516 -18.24 3.81 -28.43
N GLU A 517 -19.27 4.25 -27.73
CA GLU A 517 -19.45 5.64 -27.33
C GLU A 517 -18.25 6.13 -26.50
N LEU A 518 -17.88 5.41 -25.44
CA LEU A 518 -16.78 5.78 -24.54
C LEU A 518 -15.42 5.73 -25.24
N VAL A 519 -15.19 4.71 -26.06
CA VAL A 519 -13.96 4.57 -26.85
C VAL A 519 -13.83 5.72 -27.84
N LEU A 520 -14.89 6.10 -28.56
CA LEU A 520 -14.84 7.21 -29.51
C LEU A 520 -14.65 8.56 -28.82
N LYS A 521 -15.30 8.75 -27.67
CA LYS A 521 -15.20 9.99 -26.87
C LYS A 521 -13.80 10.16 -26.30
N TYR A 522 -13.23 9.15 -25.65
CA TYR A 522 -12.00 9.30 -24.86
C TYR A 522 -10.74 8.78 -25.57
N ILE A 523 -10.80 7.60 -26.20
CA ILE A 523 -9.63 7.05 -26.90
C ILE A 523 -9.51 7.66 -28.31
N GLY A 524 -10.65 7.85 -28.97
CA GLY A 524 -10.70 8.46 -30.31
C GLY A 524 -10.30 9.93 -30.34
N SER A 525 -10.40 10.65 -29.21
CA SER A 525 -9.96 12.04 -29.05
C SER A 525 -8.48 12.20 -28.71
N LEU A 526 -7.76 11.13 -28.38
CA LEU A 526 -6.32 11.18 -28.14
C LEU A 526 -5.57 11.56 -29.42
N LYS A 527 -4.44 12.25 -29.27
CA LYS A 527 -3.52 12.50 -30.38
C LYS A 527 -2.99 11.17 -30.93
N GLY A 528 -2.99 11.02 -32.24
CA GLY A 528 -2.43 9.85 -32.87
C GLY A 528 -1.89 10.17 -34.27
N ASP A 529 -0.68 9.67 -34.55
CA ASP A 529 -0.02 9.75 -35.84
C ASP A 529 0.41 8.35 -36.28
N ALA A 530 -0.33 7.80 -37.22
CA ALA A 530 -0.08 6.47 -37.77
C ALA A 530 1.14 6.42 -38.72
N SER A 531 1.71 7.58 -39.10
CA SER A 531 2.91 7.66 -39.92
C SER A 531 4.20 7.42 -39.11
N VAL A 532 4.12 7.55 -37.79
CA VAL A 532 5.24 7.25 -36.89
C VAL A 532 5.55 5.77 -36.93
N GLN A 533 6.77 5.45 -37.33
CA GLN A 533 7.23 4.06 -37.32
C GLN A 533 7.41 3.56 -35.89
N LYS A 534 7.00 2.32 -35.64
CA LYS A 534 7.29 1.64 -34.36
C LYS A 534 8.80 1.58 -34.17
N ALA A 535 9.23 1.85 -32.95
CA ALA A 535 10.64 1.77 -32.60
C ALA A 535 11.15 0.32 -32.80
N LYS A 536 12.36 0.18 -33.34
CA LYS A 536 12.96 -1.15 -33.48
C LYS A 536 13.39 -1.64 -32.10
N ILE A 537 12.73 -2.69 -31.62
CA ILE A 537 13.07 -3.35 -30.36
C ILE A 537 14.53 -3.79 -30.39
N GLN A 538 15.31 -3.38 -29.41
CA GLN A 538 16.67 -3.84 -29.21
C GLN A 538 16.63 -4.98 -28.19
N PRO A 539 17.34 -6.10 -28.43
CA PRO A 539 17.53 -7.11 -27.40
C PRO A 539 18.20 -6.49 -26.18
N LEU A 540 17.66 -6.76 -25.00
CA LEU A 540 18.36 -6.42 -23.76
C LEU A 540 19.44 -7.46 -23.52
N ASP A 541 20.66 -6.99 -23.20
CA ASP A 541 21.77 -7.88 -22.90
C ASP A 541 21.55 -8.53 -21.54
N PHE A 542 21.27 -9.83 -21.57
CA PHE A 542 21.31 -10.67 -20.38
C PHE A 542 22.71 -11.27 -20.26
N ALA A 543 23.14 -11.53 -19.02
CA ALA A 543 24.43 -12.16 -18.80
C ALA A 543 24.53 -13.51 -19.50
N SER A 544 25.68 -13.77 -20.09
CA SER A 544 26.03 -15.09 -20.59
C SER A 544 25.97 -16.13 -19.48
N PRO A 545 25.46 -17.36 -19.73
CA PRO A 545 25.25 -18.36 -18.70
C PRO A 545 26.56 -18.80 -18.02
N ALA A 546 26.42 -19.22 -16.78
CA ALA A 546 27.42 -19.85 -15.93
C ALA A 546 28.57 -18.94 -15.39
N LYS A 547 28.20 -18.05 -14.47
CA LYS A 547 29.17 -17.56 -13.48
C LYS A 547 28.75 -18.04 -12.09
N GLU A 548 29.67 -18.67 -11.38
CA GLU A 548 29.49 -18.96 -9.95
C GLU A 548 29.89 -17.72 -9.16
N ILE A 549 28.99 -17.18 -8.35
CA ILE A 549 29.30 -16.10 -7.41
C ILE A 549 29.28 -16.70 -6.00
N LYS A 550 30.42 -16.61 -5.31
CA LYS A 550 30.50 -16.91 -3.88
C LYS A 550 30.46 -15.61 -3.11
N HIS A 551 29.41 -15.42 -2.31
CA HIS A 551 29.32 -14.34 -1.35
C HIS A 551 29.73 -14.87 0.00
N THR A 552 30.80 -14.29 0.59
CA THR A 552 31.30 -14.63 1.93
C THR A 552 30.84 -13.61 2.95
#